data_4a6d5cb9d23f0dcda08d917dc83bc5ec
#
_entry.id   4a6d5cb9d23f0dcda08d917dc83bc5ec
#
_cell.length_a   1.000
_cell.length_b   1.000
_cell.length_c   1.000
_cell.angle_alpha   90.00
_cell.angle_beta   90.00
_cell.angle_gamma   90.00
#
_symmetry.space_group_name_H-M   'P 1'
#
loop_
_entity.id
_entity.type
_entity.pdbx_description
1 polymer ?
#
loop_
_entity_poly.entity_id
_entity_poly.type
_entity_poly.pdbx_seq_one_letter_code
_entity_poly.pdbx_strand_id
1 'polypeptide(L)'
;RRLLEHTGNRKQRAVLATTYAAGLRVSEVVRLQLHHIDGERMSLRIEQGKGAKDRDTLLSPRLLEELRAYWRAYRPTHWLFPARDGQRPMDVSTAQKFYTAAKQRAGITKRGGIHALRHAFATHLLEAGTDLHTIQRLLGHGHLGTTMRYFHLAQRTVLKTLSPLEWLDRATPPPPA
;
A
#
# COMPACT_ATOMS: atom_id res chain seq x y z
N ARG A 1 9.73 -3.17 -7.46
CA ARG A 1 9.98 -2.44 -8.69
C ARG A 1 9.71 -3.35 -9.88
N ARG A 2 10.44 -4.46 -10.06
CA ARG A 2 10.37 -5.40 -11.19
C ARG A 2 8.93 -5.85 -11.54
N LEU A 3 8.07 -6.15 -10.53
CA LEU A 3 6.68 -6.53 -10.75
C LEU A 3 5.87 -5.45 -11.49
N LEU A 4 6.00 -4.19 -11.08
CA LEU A 4 5.25 -3.06 -11.66
C LEU A 4 5.73 -2.71 -13.08
N GLU A 5 6.99 -2.96 -13.38
CA GLU A 5 7.56 -2.75 -14.72
C GLU A 5 7.04 -3.76 -15.74
N HIS A 6 6.58 -4.94 -15.29
CA HIS A 6 6.09 -6.02 -16.13
C HIS A 6 4.56 -6.17 -16.15
N THR A 7 3.83 -5.10 -15.82
CA THR A 7 2.38 -5.07 -15.97
C THR A 7 1.97 -4.97 -17.45
N GLY A 8 0.88 -5.62 -17.85
CA GLY A 8 0.48 -5.72 -19.27
C GLY A 8 -0.16 -4.46 -19.83
N ASN A 9 -0.72 -3.62 -18.95
CA ASN A 9 -1.33 -2.35 -19.33
C ASN A 9 -1.42 -1.39 -18.13
N ARG A 10 -1.82 -0.16 -18.41
CA ARG A 10 -1.91 0.92 -17.41
C ARG A 10 -2.90 0.61 -16.28
N LYS A 11 -4.02 -0.07 -16.56
CA LYS A 11 -4.98 -0.47 -15.52
C LYS A 11 -4.36 -1.48 -14.55
N GLN A 12 -3.69 -2.51 -15.06
CA GLN A 12 -2.99 -3.48 -14.21
C GLN A 12 -1.94 -2.79 -13.33
N ARG A 13 -1.15 -1.88 -13.94
CA ARG A 13 -0.14 -1.11 -13.22
C ARG A 13 -0.75 -0.25 -12.11
N ALA A 14 -1.80 0.51 -12.42
CA ALA A 14 -2.48 1.36 -11.44
C ALA A 14 -3.04 0.55 -10.27
N VAL A 15 -3.72 -0.57 -10.51
CA VAL A 15 -4.24 -1.47 -9.46
C VAL A 15 -3.12 -1.98 -8.55
N LEU A 16 -2.04 -2.52 -9.13
CA LEU A 16 -0.95 -3.10 -8.35
C LEU A 16 -0.11 -2.04 -7.64
N ALA A 17 0.11 -0.88 -8.27
CA ALA A 17 0.80 0.26 -7.66
C ALA A 17 0.01 0.80 -6.46
N THR A 18 -1.32 0.97 -6.60
CA THR A 18 -2.19 1.42 -5.50
C THR A 18 -2.19 0.41 -4.35
N THR A 19 -2.32 -0.89 -4.66
CA THR A 19 -2.28 -1.95 -3.66
C THR A 19 -0.98 -1.90 -2.84
N TYR A 20 0.16 -1.70 -3.52
CA TYR A 20 1.47 -1.62 -2.87
C TYR A 20 1.66 -0.30 -2.12
N ALA A 21 1.46 0.85 -2.80
CA ALA A 21 1.84 2.16 -2.27
C ALA A 21 0.95 2.65 -1.12
N ALA A 22 -0.29 2.15 -1.04
CA ALA A 22 -1.24 2.47 0.02
C ALA A 22 -1.47 1.31 1.01
N GLY A 23 -0.79 0.17 0.82
CA GLY A 23 -0.88 -1.00 1.71
C GLY A 23 -2.25 -1.65 1.76
N LEU A 24 -3.02 -1.65 0.67
CA LEU A 24 -4.42 -2.06 0.65
C LEU A 24 -4.60 -3.58 0.63
N ARG A 25 -5.74 -4.03 1.22
CA ARG A 25 -6.27 -5.36 0.94
C ARG A 25 -6.80 -5.41 -0.50
N VAL A 26 -6.80 -6.57 -1.13
CA VAL A 26 -7.35 -6.72 -2.48
C VAL A 26 -8.83 -6.33 -2.56
N SER A 27 -9.62 -6.62 -1.53
CA SER A 27 -11.02 -6.20 -1.44
C SER A 27 -11.20 -4.68 -1.30
N GLU A 28 -10.23 -4.00 -0.69
CA GLU A 28 -10.23 -2.55 -0.54
C GLU A 28 -9.88 -1.87 -1.87
N VAL A 29 -8.79 -2.28 -2.53
CA VAL A 29 -8.36 -1.64 -3.78
C VAL A 29 -9.42 -1.76 -4.89
N VAL A 30 -10.12 -2.89 -5.01
CA VAL A 30 -11.16 -3.05 -6.04
C VAL A 30 -12.41 -2.19 -5.76
N ARG A 31 -12.67 -1.84 -4.51
CA ARG A 31 -13.81 -1.00 -4.09
C ARG A 31 -13.49 0.48 -3.98
N LEU A 32 -12.29 0.92 -4.35
CA LEU A 32 -11.95 2.34 -4.36
C LEU A 32 -12.84 3.09 -5.35
N GLN A 33 -13.31 4.26 -4.90
CA GLN A 33 -14.07 5.21 -5.70
C GLN A 33 -13.22 6.46 -5.96
N LEU A 34 -13.58 7.25 -6.95
CA LEU A 34 -12.81 8.44 -7.31
C LEU A 34 -12.74 9.46 -6.19
N HIS A 35 -13.83 9.65 -5.44
CA HIS A 35 -13.91 10.61 -4.33
C HIS A 35 -13.10 10.18 -3.09
N HIS A 36 -12.60 8.93 -3.06
CA HIS A 36 -11.67 8.50 -2.00
C HIS A 36 -10.26 9.05 -2.17
N ILE A 37 -9.96 9.68 -3.31
CA ILE A 37 -8.65 10.25 -3.61
C ILE A 37 -8.65 11.72 -3.22
N ASP A 38 -7.95 12.07 -2.15
CA ASP A 38 -7.71 13.46 -1.77
C ASP A 38 -6.29 13.88 -2.19
N GLY A 39 -6.23 14.56 -3.33
CA GLY A 39 -4.96 15.04 -3.89
C GLY A 39 -4.39 16.28 -3.18
N GLU A 40 -5.20 17.00 -2.39
CA GLU A 40 -4.74 18.15 -1.60
C GLU A 40 -4.11 17.67 -0.29
N ARG A 41 -4.81 16.77 0.41
CA ARG A 41 -4.31 16.16 1.66
C ARG A 41 -3.34 15.02 1.45
N MET A 42 -3.11 14.62 0.19
CA MET A 42 -2.26 13.48 -0.16
C MET A 42 -2.64 12.20 0.59
N SER A 43 -3.93 11.91 0.64
CA SER A 43 -4.50 10.75 1.34
C SER A 43 -5.48 9.97 0.48
N LEU A 44 -5.61 8.67 0.80
CA LEU A 44 -6.64 7.78 0.28
C LEU A 44 -7.54 7.35 1.43
N ARG A 45 -8.83 7.66 1.32
CA ARG A 45 -9.85 7.19 2.26
C ARG A 45 -10.23 5.75 1.93
N ILE A 46 -10.23 4.91 2.94
CA ILE A 46 -10.64 3.51 2.85
C ILE A 46 -11.87 3.32 3.72
N GLU A 47 -12.99 3.20 3.06
CA GLU A 47 -14.25 2.86 3.73
C GLU A 47 -14.30 1.35 3.96
N GLN A 48 -14.50 0.98 5.21
CA GLN A 48 -14.65 -0.41 5.60
C GLN A 48 -16.13 -0.64 5.93
N GLY A 49 -16.76 -1.59 5.24
CA GLY A 49 -18.17 -1.92 5.48
C GLY A 49 -18.47 -2.25 6.95
N LYS A 50 -19.74 -2.56 7.23
CA LYS A 50 -20.38 -2.75 8.54
C LYS A 50 -19.43 -3.30 9.64
N GLY A 51 -19.16 -2.47 10.66
CA GLY A 51 -18.40 -2.86 11.86
C GLY A 51 -16.90 -2.57 11.84
N ALA A 52 -16.33 -2.13 10.73
CA ALA A 52 -14.93 -1.71 10.66
C ALA A 52 -14.82 -0.18 10.55
N LYS A 53 -13.81 0.41 11.19
CA LYS A 53 -13.59 1.86 11.14
C LYS A 53 -12.95 2.27 9.83
N ASP A 54 -13.45 3.36 9.24
CA ASP A 54 -12.80 4.02 8.12
C ASP A 54 -11.39 4.46 8.51
N ARG A 55 -10.50 4.51 7.54
CA ARG A 55 -9.15 5.02 7.74
C ARG A 55 -8.65 5.75 6.51
N ASP A 56 -7.73 6.66 6.75
CA ASP A 56 -6.92 7.25 5.69
C ASP A 56 -5.57 6.53 5.59
N THR A 57 -5.07 6.40 4.38
CA THR A 57 -3.74 5.85 4.09
C THR A 57 -2.99 6.74 3.12
N LEU A 58 -1.74 6.41 2.84
CA LEU A 58 -0.82 7.25 2.07
C LEU A 58 -1.21 7.34 0.59
N LEU A 59 -1.20 8.57 0.07
CA LEU A 59 -1.21 8.88 -1.35
C LEU A 59 0.09 9.62 -1.69
N SER A 60 1.11 8.91 -2.13
CA SER A 60 2.36 9.56 -2.54
C SER A 60 2.17 10.37 -3.83
N PRO A 61 2.97 11.44 -4.08
CA PRO A 61 2.94 12.19 -5.35
C PRO A 61 3.06 11.27 -6.56
N ARG A 62 3.94 10.30 -6.50
CA ARG A 62 4.15 9.30 -7.55
C ARG A 62 2.91 8.43 -7.79
N LEU A 63 2.21 8.02 -6.74
CA LEU A 63 0.95 7.26 -6.90
C LEU A 63 -0.13 8.15 -7.51
N LEU A 64 -0.25 9.39 -7.08
CA LEU A 64 -1.21 10.35 -7.64
C LEU A 64 -0.99 10.57 -9.14
N GLU A 65 0.25 10.69 -9.59
CA GLU A 65 0.60 10.79 -11.02
C GLU A 65 0.20 9.53 -11.80
N GLU A 66 0.49 8.34 -11.27
CA GLU A 66 0.08 7.07 -11.87
C GLU A 66 -1.46 6.97 -11.99
N LEU A 67 -2.19 7.41 -10.96
CA LEU A 67 -3.66 7.42 -10.96
C LEU A 67 -4.23 8.46 -11.94
N ARG A 68 -3.63 9.66 -12.02
CA ARG A 68 -4.00 10.67 -13.01
C ARG A 68 -3.75 10.18 -14.44
N ALA A 69 -2.63 9.52 -14.68
CA ALA A 69 -2.32 8.93 -15.98
C ALA A 69 -3.30 7.80 -16.35
N TYR A 70 -3.66 6.97 -15.38
CA TYR A 70 -4.70 5.95 -15.54
C TYR A 70 -6.05 6.59 -15.85
N TRP A 71 -6.48 7.59 -15.07
CA TRP A 71 -7.75 8.28 -15.25
C TRP A 71 -7.86 8.93 -16.64
N ARG A 72 -6.81 9.61 -17.10
CA ARG A 72 -6.79 10.20 -18.45
C ARG A 72 -7.03 9.17 -19.55
N ALA A 73 -6.54 7.95 -19.39
CA ALA A 73 -6.64 6.89 -20.39
C ALA A 73 -7.98 6.14 -20.37
N TYR A 74 -8.59 5.96 -19.19
CA TYR A 74 -9.76 5.08 -19.03
C TYR A 74 -11.05 5.82 -18.63
N ARG A 75 -10.93 7.07 -18.14
CA ARG A 75 -12.05 7.94 -17.73
C ARG A 75 -13.13 7.24 -16.87
N PRO A 76 -12.76 6.53 -15.81
CA PRO A 76 -13.74 5.98 -14.89
C PRO A 76 -14.59 7.10 -14.28
N THR A 77 -15.87 6.83 -13.99
CA THR A 77 -16.83 7.83 -13.51
C THR A 77 -17.19 7.70 -12.03
N HIS A 78 -17.18 6.50 -11.51
CA HIS A 78 -17.55 6.22 -10.11
C HIS A 78 -16.48 5.37 -9.41
N TRP A 79 -16.38 4.10 -9.80
CA TRP A 79 -15.34 3.20 -9.28
C TRP A 79 -13.99 3.58 -9.88
N LEU A 80 -12.95 3.68 -9.03
CA LEU A 80 -11.60 3.93 -9.54
C LEU A 80 -11.16 2.83 -10.52
N PHE A 81 -11.47 1.58 -10.19
CA PHE A 81 -11.18 0.42 -11.02
C PHE A 81 -12.47 -0.35 -11.34
N PRO A 82 -13.25 0.11 -12.33
CA PRO A 82 -14.51 -0.52 -12.68
C PRO A 82 -14.30 -1.88 -13.35
N ALA A 83 -15.33 -2.74 -13.28
CA ALA A 83 -15.48 -3.92 -14.12
C ALA A 83 -15.61 -3.51 -15.61
N ARG A 84 -15.74 -4.49 -16.51
CA ARG A 84 -15.81 -4.22 -17.96
C ARG A 84 -17.06 -3.43 -18.35
N ASP A 85 -18.16 -3.61 -17.61
CA ASP A 85 -19.44 -2.91 -17.82
C ASP A 85 -19.43 -1.45 -17.31
N GLY A 86 -18.41 -1.04 -16.57
CA GLY A 86 -18.30 0.28 -15.96
C GLY A 86 -19.19 0.50 -14.73
N GLN A 87 -20.20 -0.36 -14.49
CA GLN A 87 -21.24 -0.18 -13.48
C GLN A 87 -20.84 -0.72 -12.10
N ARG A 88 -19.99 -1.73 -12.07
CA ARG A 88 -19.57 -2.42 -10.85
C ARG A 88 -18.07 -2.24 -10.60
N PRO A 89 -17.62 -2.39 -9.34
CA PRO A 89 -16.19 -2.49 -9.08
C PRO A 89 -15.61 -3.74 -9.74
N MET A 90 -14.32 -3.72 -10.04
CA MET A 90 -13.60 -4.88 -10.55
C MET A 90 -13.63 -6.03 -9.54
N ASP A 91 -13.75 -7.26 -10.04
CA ASP A 91 -13.70 -8.45 -9.19
C ASP A 91 -12.31 -8.66 -8.57
N VAL A 92 -12.30 -9.15 -7.34
CA VAL A 92 -11.06 -9.52 -6.60
C VAL A 92 -10.22 -10.51 -7.41
N SER A 93 -10.86 -11.50 -8.04
CA SER A 93 -10.19 -12.48 -8.90
C SER A 93 -9.46 -11.85 -10.08
N THR A 94 -10.00 -10.76 -10.64
CA THR A 94 -9.36 -10.01 -11.72
C THR A 94 -8.08 -9.32 -11.24
N ALA A 95 -8.10 -8.69 -10.06
CA ALA A 95 -6.90 -8.10 -9.48
C ALA A 95 -5.83 -9.16 -9.15
N GLN A 96 -6.25 -10.34 -8.67
CA GLN A 96 -5.35 -11.47 -8.44
C GLN A 96 -4.72 -11.99 -9.75
N LYS A 97 -5.52 -12.08 -10.83
CA LYS A 97 -5.01 -12.43 -12.17
C LYS A 97 -3.99 -11.41 -12.67
N PHE A 98 -4.21 -10.10 -12.44
CA PHE A 98 -3.26 -9.06 -12.80
C PHE A 98 -1.91 -9.25 -12.10
N TYR A 99 -1.94 -9.54 -10.79
CA TYR A 99 -0.73 -9.83 -10.03
C TYR A 99 -0.01 -11.07 -10.55
N THR A 100 -0.73 -12.17 -10.76
CA THR A 100 -0.15 -13.44 -11.24
C THR A 100 0.49 -13.27 -12.61
N ALA A 101 -0.19 -12.59 -13.54
CA ALA A 101 0.33 -12.35 -14.89
C ALA A 101 1.56 -11.41 -14.88
N ALA A 102 1.55 -10.35 -14.04
CA ALA A 102 2.71 -9.48 -13.89
C ALA A 102 3.90 -10.23 -13.27
N LYS A 103 3.63 -11.07 -12.27
CA LYS A 103 4.63 -11.91 -11.61
C LYS A 103 5.30 -12.89 -12.57
N GLN A 104 4.51 -13.56 -13.42
CA GLN A 104 5.01 -14.47 -14.46
C GLN A 104 5.88 -13.74 -15.46
N ARG A 105 5.40 -12.62 -16.03
CA ARG A 105 6.18 -11.79 -16.97
C ARG A 105 7.48 -11.25 -16.38
N ALA A 106 7.46 -10.95 -15.08
CA ALA A 106 8.64 -10.50 -14.35
C ALA A 106 9.61 -11.64 -14.00
N GLY A 107 9.29 -12.92 -14.27
CA GLY A 107 10.10 -14.07 -13.89
C GLY A 107 10.29 -14.19 -12.36
N ILE A 108 9.29 -13.79 -11.57
CA ILE A 108 9.35 -13.86 -10.10
C ILE A 108 8.82 -15.24 -9.65
N THR A 109 9.70 -16.08 -9.16
CA THR A 109 9.39 -17.45 -8.72
C THR A 109 8.93 -17.53 -7.25
N LYS A 110 9.25 -16.51 -6.42
CA LYS A 110 8.87 -16.49 -5.00
C LYS A 110 7.37 -16.75 -4.83
N ARG A 111 6.98 -17.67 -3.96
CA ARG A 111 5.58 -17.97 -3.66
C ARG A 111 4.85 -16.75 -3.07
N GLY A 112 3.54 -16.65 -3.30
CA GLY A 112 2.69 -15.59 -2.76
C GLY A 112 1.74 -15.01 -3.81
N GLY A 113 0.59 -14.49 -3.34
CA GLY A 113 -0.43 -13.80 -4.11
C GLY A 113 -0.34 -12.28 -3.94
N ILE A 114 -1.37 -11.56 -4.39
CA ILE A 114 -1.45 -10.08 -4.36
C ILE A 114 -1.25 -9.48 -2.95
N HIS A 115 -1.59 -10.21 -1.88
CA HIS A 115 -1.32 -9.80 -0.50
C HIS A 115 0.16 -9.57 -0.19
N ALA A 116 1.07 -10.15 -0.98
CA ALA A 116 2.50 -9.88 -0.86
C ALA A 116 2.84 -8.38 -1.08
N LEU A 117 2.02 -7.65 -1.83
CA LEU A 117 2.20 -6.20 -2.03
C LEU A 117 1.96 -5.41 -0.74
N ARG A 118 0.88 -5.74 -0.02
CA ARG A 118 0.58 -5.14 1.28
C ARG A 118 1.62 -5.53 2.33
N HIS A 119 2.09 -6.76 2.28
CA HIS A 119 3.19 -7.22 3.15
C HIS A 119 4.48 -6.44 2.86
N ALA A 120 4.83 -6.28 1.58
CA ALA A 120 5.99 -5.50 1.16
C ALA A 120 5.88 -4.02 1.56
N PHE A 121 4.67 -3.41 1.50
CA PHE A 121 4.43 -2.05 2.01
C PHE A 121 4.84 -1.94 3.48
N ALA A 122 4.30 -2.82 4.35
CA ALA A 122 4.60 -2.80 5.77
C ALA A 122 6.10 -3.02 6.05
N THR A 123 6.71 -3.99 5.36
CA THR A 123 8.14 -4.30 5.50
C THR A 123 9.02 -3.12 5.11
N HIS A 124 8.74 -2.49 3.95
CA HIS A 124 9.54 -1.38 3.47
C HIS A 124 9.39 -0.12 4.33
N LEU A 125 8.19 0.15 4.88
CA LEU A 125 8.00 1.24 5.84
C LEU A 125 8.80 1.00 7.12
N LEU A 126 8.78 -0.24 7.62
CA LEU A 126 9.54 -0.61 8.81
C LEU A 126 11.06 -0.50 8.57
N GLU A 127 11.53 -0.96 7.42
CA GLU A 127 12.94 -0.84 7.00
C GLU A 127 13.36 0.62 6.80
N ALA A 128 12.42 1.49 6.43
CA ALA A 128 12.62 2.94 6.33
C ALA A 128 12.56 3.66 7.68
N GLY A 129 12.31 2.94 8.80
CA GLY A 129 12.28 3.50 10.15
C GLY A 129 10.93 3.98 10.64
N THR A 130 9.84 3.71 9.89
CA THR A 130 8.49 4.03 10.35
C THR A 130 8.12 3.13 11.54
N ASP A 131 7.59 3.71 12.60
CA ASP A 131 7.18 2.98 13.79
C ASP A 131 6.01 2.02 13.54
N LEU A 132 5.92 0.97 14.35
CA LEU A 132 4.91 -0.07 14.20
C LEU A 132 3.48 0.42 14.41
N HIS A 133 3.27 1.41 15.25
CA HIS A 133 1.94 1.96 15.52
C HIS A 133 1.41 2.72 14.31
N THR A 134 2.26 3.54 13.68
CA THR A 134 1.93 4.23 12.43
C THR A 134 1.61 3.22 11.32
N ILE A 135 2.44 2.16 11.16
CA ILE A 135 2.16 1.09 10.19
C ILE A 135 0.84 0.39 10.48
N GLN A 136 0.53 0.10 11.76
CA GLN A 136 -0.73 -0.49 12.17
C GLN A 136 -1.93 0.39 11.78
N ARG A 137 -1.86 1.70 12.04
CA ARG A 137 -2.90 2.66 11.66
C ARG A 137 -3.12 2.69 10.15
N LEU A 138 -2.05 2.82 9.37
CA LEU A 138 -2.11 2.83 7.90
C LEU A 138 -2.73 1.55 7.34
N LEU A 139 -2.41 0.40 7.91
CA LEU A 139 -2.96 -0.89 7.52
C LEU A 139 -4.41 -1.11 8.02
N GLY A 140 -4.86 -0.39 9.05
CA GLY A 140 -6.17 -0.63 9.66
C GLY A 140 -6.27 -2.01 10.32
N HIS A 141 -5.24 -2.38 11.09
CA HIS A 141 -5.26 -3.58 11.90
C HIS A 141 -5.92 -3.28 13.26
N GLY A 142 -7.08 -3.89 13.52
CA GLY A 142 -7.78 -3.75 14.80
C GLY A 142 -7.04 -4.37 15.99
N HIS A 143 -6.10 -5.29 15.74
CA HIS A 143 -5.30 -5.97 16.77
C HIS A 143 -3.81 -5.88 16.44
N LEU A 144 -3.01 -5.55 17.47
CA LEU A 144 -1.54 -5.47 17.37
C LEU A 144 -0.92 -6.82 16.92
N GLY A 145 -1.51 -7.95 17.31
CA GLY A 145 -1.02 -9.28 16.96
C GLY A 145 -0.84 -9.52 15.45
N THR A 146 -1.63 -8.85 14.61
CA THR A 146 -1.47 -8.96 13.14
C THR A 146 -0.24 -8.20 12.66
N THR A 147 0.14 -7.11 13.34
CA THR A 147 1.33 -6.30 13.01
C THR A 147 2.59 -6.91 13.61
N MET A 148 2.47 -7.71 14.69
CA MET A 148 3.58 -8.42 15.31
C MET A 148 4.31 -9.40 14.39
N ARG A 149 3.68 -9.86 13.31
CA ARG A 149 4.37 -10.65 12.27
C ARG A 149 5.55 -9.91 11.64
N TYR A 150 5.55 -8.58 11.69
CA TYR A 150 6.64 -7.73 11.21
C TYR A 150 7.70 -7.47 12.27
N PHE A 151 7.46 -7.85 13.53
CA PHE A 151 8.35 -7.60 14.65
C PHE A 151 9.74 -8.25 14.48
N HIS A 152 9.79 -9.43 13.89
CA HIS A 152 11.07 -10.09 13.58
C HIS A 152 11.91 -9.31 12.56
N LEU A 153 11.28 -8.48 11.74
CA LEU A 153 11.97 -7.57 10.80
C LEU A 153 12.44 -6.29 11.52
N ALA A 154 11.69 -5.85 12.55
CA ALA A 154 12.07 -4.71 13.39
C ALA A 154 13.37 -4.96 14.19
N GLN A 155 13.68 -6.21 14.52
CA GLN A 155 14.92 -6.53 15.24
C GLN A 155 16.17 -6.05 14.51
N ARG A 156 16.18 -6.05 13.17
CA ARG A 156 17.31 -5.47 12.39
C ARG A 156 17.39 -3.95 12.52
N THR A 157 16.27 -3.27 12.73
CA THR A 157 16.21 -1.82 12.92
C THR A 157 16.59 -1.45 14.35
N VAL A 158 16.19 -2.25 15.35
CA VAL A 158 16.54 -2.08 16.77
C VAL A 158 18.06 -2.16 16.96
N LEU A 159 18.75 -3.08 16.27
CA LEU A 159 20.21 -3.20 16.34
C LEU A 159 20.97 -2.01 15.72
N LYS A 160 20.28 -1.14 14.97
CA LYS A 160 20.83 0.12 14.45
C LYS A 160 20.52 1.33 15.33
N THR A 161 19.73 1.14 16.40
CA THR A 161 19.39 2.21 17.33
C THR A 161 20.56 2.49 18.23
N LEU A 162 20.99 3.75 18.27
CA LEU A 162 22.07 4.18 19.16
C LEU A 162 21.60 4.12 20.63
N SER A 163 22.49 3.72 21.52
CA SER A 163 22.24 3.79 22.95
C SER A 163 21.99 5.25 23.37
N PRO A 164 21.05 5.52 24.30
CA PRO A 164 20.89 6.86 24.87
C PRO A 164 22.20 7.47 25.41
N LEU A 165 23.13 6.65 25.88
CA LEU A 165 24.44 7.10 26.34
C LEU A 165 25.25 7.80 25.23
N GLU A 166 25.10 7.34 24.00
CA GLU A 166 25.78 7.94 22.82
C GLU A 166 25.20 9.31 22.43
N TRP A 167 24.02 9.65 22.96
CA TRP A 167 23.42 10.97 22.74
C TRP A 167 23.99 12.04 23.66
N LEU A 168 24.56 11.66 24.80
CA LEU A 168 25.14 12.62 25.76
C LEU A 168 26.33 13.39 25.17
N ASP A 169 27.00 12.76 24.20
CA ASP A 169 28.18 13.37 23.53
C ASP A 169 27.78 14.17 22.26
N ARG A 170 26.50 14.21 21.90
CA ARG A 170 26.01 14.93 20.72
C ARG A 170 25.43 16.28 21.10
N ALA A 171 25.89 17.33 20.41
CA ALA A 171 25.39 18.70 20.59
C ALA A 171 23.90 18.92 20.17
N THR A 172 23.27 17.93 19.55
CA THR A 172 21.89 18.02 19.06
C THR A 172 21.02 16.93 19.73
N PRO A 173 19.90 17.29 20.39
CA PRO A 173 18.99 16.29 20.93
C PRO A 173 18.37 15.43 19.82
N PRO A 174 17.96 14.17 20.11
CA PRO A 174 17.28 13.34 19.14
C PRO A 174 15.96 13.99 18.70
N PRO A 175 15.46 13.71 17.47
CA PRO A 175 14.17 14.18 17.03
C PRO A 175 13.08 13.67 17.97
N PRO A 176 12.01 14.46 18.20
CA PRO A 176 10.88 14.01 19.00
C PRO A 176 10.25 12.76 18.40
N ALA A 177 9.79 11.87 19.28
CA ALA A 177 9.16 10.61 18.93
C ALA A 177 7.80 10.80 18.22
#